data_31f41c19cccc86654e04c71b5529800c
#
_entry.id   31f41c19cccc86654e04c71b5529800c
#
_cell.length_a   1.000
_cell.length_b   1.000
_cell.length_c   1.000
_cell.angle_alpha   90.00
_cell.angle_beta   90.00
_cell.angle_gamma   90.00
#
_symmetry.space_group_name_H-M   'P 1'
#
loop_
_entity.id
_entity.type
_entity.pdbx_description
1 polymer ?
#
loop_
_entity_poly.entity_id
_entity_poly.type
_entity_poly.pdbx_seq_one_letter_code
_entity_poly.pdbx_strand_id
1 'polypeptide(L)'
;MKLFGTDGVRGKAGDFLDAMTVLKLAKAAGIYFRKHSTTKKILVGKDTRRSGYMIENALVSGLTAVGYDVIQIGPMPTPAIAYLTESMRCDAGIMISASHNPYEDNGIKFFDNHGNKLNVACEKEIEKIFNDNDLMINEQVTGRNIGASKRIDDVIGRYIVSI
;
A
#
# COMPACT_ATOMS: atom_id res chain seq x y z
N MET A 1 4.14 10.90 15.45
CA MET A 1 3.71 11.62 14.25
C MET A 1 2.39 11.04 13.76
N LYS A 2 1.41 11.88 13.54
CA LYS A 2 0.13 11.43 12.99
C LYS A 2 0.20 11.41 11.46
N LEU A 3 -0.16 10.28 10.85
CA LEU A 3 -0.10 10.11 9.40
C LEU A 3 -1.48 10.11 8.75
N PHE A 4 -2.44 9.42 9.37
CA PHE A 4 -3.72 9.16 8.76
C PHE A 4 -4.72 10.29 8.99
N GLY A 5 -5.31 10.75 7.89
CA GLY A 5 -6.49 11.61 7.93
C GLY A 5 -7.74 10.79 7.62
N THR A 6 -8.81 11.47 7.24
CA THR A 6 -10.10 10.84 6.94
C THR A 6 -10.02 9.87 5.75
N ASP A 7 -9.18 10.20 4.75
CA ASP A 7 -9.07 9.47 3.50
C ASP A 7 -7.67 8.89 3.29
N GLY A 8 -7.10 8.28 4.33
CA GLY A 8 -5.77 7.70 4.26
C GLY A 8 -4.67 8.72 4.54
N VAL A 9 -3.49 8.48 4.00
CA VAL A 9 -2.33 9.37 4.15
C VAL A 9 -2.23 10.24 2.92
N ARG A 10 -2.33 11.55 3.07
CA ARG A 10 -2.30 12.51 1.96
C ARG A 10 -1.28 13.61 2.19
N GLY A 11 -0.77 14.16 1.10
CA GLY A 11 0.13 15.29 1.14
C GLY A 11 0.68 15.65 -0.22
N LYS A 12 1.45 16.72 -0.25
CA LYS A 12 2.14 17.14 -1.47
C LYS A 12 3.25 16.14 -1.78
N ALA A 13 3.23 15.59 -3.01
CA ALA A 13 4.21 14.63 -3.45
C ALA A 13 5.59 15.29 -3.55
N GLY A 14 6.63 14.63 -3.02
CA GLY A 14 7.97 15.18 -2.99
C GLY A 14 8.25 16.06 -1.78
N ASP A 15 7.22 16.45 -1.05
CA ASP A 15 7.35 17.18 0.22
C ASP A 15 7.05 16.22 1.36
N PHE A 16 5.84 16.26 1.94
CA PHE A 16 5.47 15.30 2.98
C PHE A 16 5.50 13.85 2.47
N LEU A 17 4.92 13.59 1.29
CA LEU A 17 4.95 12.28 0.66
C LEU A 17 6.18 12.15 -0.25
N ASP A 18 7.35 12.11 0.34
CA ASP A 18 8.59 11.82 -0.38
C ASP A 18 8.90 10.31 -0.35
N ALA A 19 9.91 9.88 -1.09
CA ALA A 19 10.24 8.47 -1.22
C ALA A 19 10.62 7.84 0.12
N MET A 20 11.35 8.56 0.98
CA MET A 20 11.79 8.04 2.28
C MET A 20 10.60 7.84 3.23
N THR A 21 9.69 8.80 3.28
CA THR A 21 8.49 8.70 4.12
C THR A 21 7.61 7.55 3.66
N VAL A 22 7.40 7.42 2.34
CA VAL A 22 6.57 6.33 1.78
C VAL A 22 7.20 4.97 2.02
N LEU A 23 8.53 4.85 1.85
CA LEU A 23 9.25 3.61 2.15
C LEU A 23 9.02 3.18 3.60
N LYS A 24 9.17 4.12 4.52
CA LYS A 24 8.99 3.88 5.95
C LYS A 24 7.55 3.50 6.28
N LEU A 25 6.59 4.19 5.68
CA LEU A 25 5.16 3.87 5.82
C LEU A 25 4.86 2.45 5.32
N ALA A 26 5.43 2.07 4.18
CA ALA A 26 5.25 0.75 3.61
C ALA A 26 5.79 -0.34 4.53
N LYS A 27 6.97 -0.15 5.10
CA LYS A 27 7.54 -1.08 6.07
C LYS A 27 6.61 -1.21 7.28
N ALA A 28 6.14 -0.10 7.82
CA ALA A 28 5.24 -0.10 8.97
C ALA A 28 3.94 -0.85 8.68
N ALA A 29 3.32 -0.57 7.54
CA ALA A 29 2.10 -1.24 7.12
C ALA A 29 2.34 -2.74 6.91
N GLY A 30 3.43 -3.11 6.25
CA GLY A 30 3.78 -4.52 6.04
C GLY A 30 3.99 -5.27 7.35
N ILE A 31 4.69 -4.67 8.30
CA ILE A 31 4.88 -5.25 9.64
C ILE A 31 3.52 -5.47 10.32
N TYR A 32 2.64 -4.50 10.20
CA TYR A 32 1.28 -4.61 10.75
C TYR A 32 0.51 -5.77 10.11
N PHE A 33 0.41 -5.80 8.79
CA PHE A 33 -0.40 -6.79 8.10
C PHE A 33 0.13 -8.21 8.26
N ARG A 34 1.44 -8.41 8.34
CA ARG A 34 1.97 -9.77 8.41
C ARG A 34 1.70 -10.47 9.74
N LYS A 35 1.27 -9.73 10.78
CA LYS A 35 0.85 -10.35 12.05
C LYS A 35 -0.30 -11.34 11.84
N HIS A 36 -1.13 -11.10 10.83
CA HIS A 36 -2.29 -11.92 10.51
C HIS A 36 -2.26 -12.38 9.04
N SER A 37 -1.05 -12.52 8.50
CA SER A 37 -0.89 -12.87 7.09
C SER A 37 -1.38 -14.29 6.80
N THR A 38 -2.12 -14.43 5.70
CA THR A 38 -2.53 -15.72 5.18
C THR A 38 -1.91 -16.03 3.83
N THR A 39 -1.58 -15.01 3.05
CA THR A 39 -1.11 -15.20 1.66
C THR A 39 0.22 -14.51 1.37
N LYS A 40 0.67 -13.63 2.23
CA LYS A 40 1.88 -12.82 2.05
C LYS A 40 1.88 -12.00 0.76
N LYS A 41 0.68 -11.60 0.30
CA LYS A 41 0.51 -10.78 -0.90
C LYS A 41 -0.19 -9.48 -0.57
N ILE A 42 0.29 -8.39 -1.15
CA ILE A 42 -0.38 -7.09 -1.09
C ILE A 42 -0.55 -6.57 -2.51
N LEU A 43 -1.76 -6.10 -2.80
CA LEU A 43 -2.10 -5.52 -4.09
C LEU A 43 -1.84 -4.02 -4.06
N VAL A 44 -1.17 -3.48 -5.08
CA VAL A 44 -0.93 -2.04 -5.20
C VAL A 44 -1.45 -1.56 -6.54
N GLY A 45 -2.33 -0.55 -6.50
CA GLY A 45 -2.82 0.13 -7.69
C GLY A 45 -2.64 1.63 -7.56
N LYS A 46 -2.78 2.34 -8.67
CA LYS A 46 -2.63 3.80 -8.67
C LYS A 46 -3.52 4.42 -9.73
N ASP A 47 -3.75 5.73 -9.60
CA ASP A 47 -4.32 6.54 -10.68
C ASP A 47 -3.19 6.97 -11.64
N THR A 48 -3.48 7.91 -12.53
CA THR A 48 -2.55 8.30 -13.61
C THR A 48 -1.58 9.42 -13.23
N ARG A 49 -1.56 9.88 -11.97
CA ARG A 49 -0.68 10.98 -11.57
C ARG A 49 0.78 10.59 -11.69
N ARG A 50 1.61 11.56 -12.13
CA ARG A 50 3.04 11.34 -12.31
C ARG A 50 3.72 10.87 -11.02
N SER A 51 3.40 11.48 -9.89
CA SER A 51 3.98 11.14 -8.59
C SER A 51 3.64 9.71 -8.15
N GLY A 52 2.66 9.06 -8.75
CA GLY A 52 2.31 7.69 -8.48
C GLY A 52 3.45 6.71 -8.71
N TYR A 53 4.33 7.00 -9.68
CA TYR A 53 5.49 6.12 -9.96
C TYR A 53 6.47 6.12 -8.80
N MET A 54 6.83 7.30 -8.28
CA MET A 54 7.73 7.40 -7.12
C MET A 54 7.13 6.70 -5.90
N ILE A 55 5.86 6.96 -5.63
CA ILE A 55 5.17 6.40 -4.48
C ILE A 55 5.05 4.87 -4.61
N GLU A 56 4.68 4.38 -5.79
CA GLU A 56 4.57 2.95 -6.04
C GLU A 56 5.90 2.24 -5.82
N ASN A 57 6.99 2.78 -6.37
CA ASN A 57 8.30 2.17 -6.21
C ASN A 57 8.76 2.15 -4.75
N ALA A 58 8.50 3.21 -4.01
CA ALA A 58 8.82 3.26 -2.58
C ALA A 58 7.99 2.25 -1.78
N LEU A 59 6.69 2.11 -2.10
CA LEU A 59 5.83 1.11 -1.47
C LEU A 59 6.33 -0.31 -1.73
N VAL A 60 6.66 -0.62 -2.98
CA VAL A 60 7.17 -1.94 -3.35
C VAL A 60 8.45 -2.26 -2.57
N SER A 61 9.37 -1.30 -2.50
CA SER A 61 10.63 -1.49 -1.77
C SER A 61 10.38 -1.75 -0.29
N GLY A 62 9.53 -0.95 0.35
CA GLY A 62 9.24 -1.10 1.78
C GLY A 62 8.51 -2.40 2.11
N LEU A 63 7.54 -2.79 1.29
CA LEU A 63 6.77 -4.02 1.52
C LEU A 63 7.61 -5.27 1.30
N THR A 64 8.42 -5.30 0.25
CA THR A 64 9.30 -6.44 -0.01
C THR A 64 10.38 -6.56 1.05
N ALA A 65 10.85 -5.43 1.59
CA ALA A 65 11.85 -5.40 2.67
C ALA A 65 11.37 -6.07 3.96
N VAL A 66 10.06 -6.18 4.16
CA VAL A 66 9.48 -6.84 5.34
C VAL A 66 8.79 -8.17 5.00
N GLY A 67 9.04 -8.70 3.80
CA GLY A 67 8.65 -10.05 3.44
C GLY A 67 7.35 -10.20 2.65
N TYR A 68 6.77 -9.10 2.17
CA TYR A 68 5.57 -9.19 1.35
C TYR A 68 5.90 -9.33 -0.14
N ASP A 69 5.15 -10.18 -0.82
CA ASP A 69 5.08 -10.15 -2.27
C ASP A 69 4.07 -9.08 -2.68
N VAL A 70 4.42 -8.30 -3.69
CA VAL A 70 3.59 -7.18 -4.15
C VAL A 70 3.09 -7.46 -5.56
N ILE A 71 1.77 -7.36 -5.72
CA ILE A 71 1.14 -7.46 -7.04
C ILE A 71 0.80 -6.04 -7.48
N GLN A 72 1.45 -5.59 -8.54
CA GLN A 72 1.23 -4.27 -9.11
C GLN A 72 0.25 -4.38 -10.27
N ILE A 73 -0.78 -3.55 -10.24
CA ILE A 73 -1.73 -3.46 -11.37
C ILE A 73 -1.67 -2.05 -11.93
N GLY A 74 -2.04 -1.93 -13.21
CA GLY A 74 -2.02 -0.65 -13.89
C GLY A 74 -3.05 0.33 -13.34
N PRO A 75 -3.19 1.52 -13.96
CA PRO A 75 -4.17 2.50 -13.48
C PRO A 75 -5.57 1.92 -13.41
N MET A 76 -6.18 2.01 -12.22
CA MET A 76 -7.48 1.46 -11.93
C MET A 76 -8.22 2.40 -10.97
N PRO A 77 -9.55 2.43 -11.01
CA PRO A 77 -10.32 3.21 -10.03
C PRO A 77 -10.26 2.55 -8.66
N THR A 78 -10.41 3.35 -7.60
CA THR A 78 -10.33 2.89 -6.21
C THR A 78 -11.26 1.69 -5.92
N PRO A 79 -12.54 1.67 -6.36
CA PRO A 79 -13.39 0.51 -6.12
C PRO A 79 -12.85 -0.79 -6.71
N ALA A 80 -12.14 -0.72 -7.84
CA ALA A 80 -11.52 -1.90 -8.44
C ALA A 80 -10.43 -2.48 -7.55
N ILE A 81 -9.63 -1.62 -6.92
CA ILE A 81 -8.57 -2.06 -6.00
C ILE A 81 -9.17 -2.79 -4.80
N ALA A 82 -10.22 -2.23 -4.21
CA ALA A 82 -10.91 -2.87 -3.09
C ALA A 82 -11.45 -4.25 -3.48
N TYR A 83 -12.13 -4.34 -4.63
CA TYR A 83 -12.68 -5.60 -5.12
C TYR A 83 -11.57 -6.63 -5.38
N LEU A 84 -10.51 -6.23 -6.10
CA LEU A 84 -9.44 -7.13 -6.50
C LEU A 84 -8.61 -7.63 -5.31
N THR A 85 -8.49 -6.84 -4.25
CA THR A 85 -7.81 -7.25 -3.04
C THR A 85 -8.42 -8.54 -2.49
N GLU A 86 -9.74 -8.59 -2.37
CA GLU A 86 -10.43 -9.78 -1.90
C GLU A 86 -10.44 -10.88 -2.98
N SER A 87 -10.78 -10.53 -4.20
CA SER A 87 -10.86 -11.48 -5.31
C SER A 87 -9.55 -12.23 -5.54
N MET A 88 -8.43 -11.56 -5.39
CA MET A 88 -7.09 -12.14 -5.58
C MET A 88 -6.50 -12.69 -4.28
N ARG A 89 -7.25 -12.68 -3.20
CA ARG A 89 -6.86 -13.22 -1.90
C ARG A 89 -5.58 -12.59 -1.34
N CYS A 90 -5.48 -11.28 -1.46
CA CYS A 90 -4.38 -10.54 -0.87
C CYS A 90 -4.65 -10.26 0.60
N ASP A 91 -3.59 -10.14 1.41
CA ASP A 91 -3.72 -9.76 2.82
C ASP A 91 -4.22 -8.32 2.95
N ALA A 92 -3.86 -7.46 2.01
CA ALA A 92 -4.24 -6.06 1.99
C ALA A 92 -4.18 -5.51 0.57
N GLY A 93 -4.80 -4.36 0.38
CA GLY A 93 -4.72 -3.59 -0.86
C GLY A 93 -4.33 -2.16 -0.57
N ILE A 94 -3.61 -1.55 -1.51
CA ILE A 94 -3.16 -0.16 -1.40
C ILE A 94 -3.51 0.55 -2.70
N MET A 95 -4.18 1.70 -2.56
CA MET A 95 -4.48 2.57 -3.70
C MET A 95 -3.74 3.88 -3.56
N ILE A 96 -2.99 4.24 -4.58
CA ILE A 96 -2.25 5.51 -4.67
C ILE A 96 -3.11 6.49 -5.44
N SER A 97 -3.77 7.40 -4.72
CA SER A 97 -4.63 8.42 -5.32
C SER A 97 -5.01 9.47 -4.29
N ALA A 98 -5.07 10.72 -4.71
CA ALA A 98 -5.63 11.80 -3.90
C ALA A 98 -7.00 12.26 -4.42
N SER A 99 -7.64 11.45 -5.27
CA SER A 99 -8.98 11.74 -5.84
C SER A 99 -9.05 13.11 -6.52
N HIS A 100 -9.77 14.06 -5.92
CA HIS A 100 -10.02 15.38 -6.48
C HIS A 100 -9.03 16.44 -6.01
N ASN A 101 -7.99 16.07 -5.25
CA ASN A 101 -6.97 17.02 -4.80
C ASN A 101 -6.16 17.56 -5.98
N PRO A 102 -5.48 18.74 -5.83
CA PRO A 102 -4.60 19.25 -6.85
C PRO A 102 -3.61 18.19 -7.36
N TYR A 103 -3.20 18.34 -8.59
CA TYR A 103 -2.40 17.33 -9.26
C TYR A 103 -1.03 17.08 -8.60
N GLU A 104 -0.45 18.08 -7.90
CA GLU A 104 0.79 17.89 -7.16
C GLU A 104 0.62 17.14 -5.84
N ASP A 105 -0.61 16.93 -5.38
CA ASP A 105 -0.88 16.11 -4.23
C ASP A 105 -1.03 14.64 -4.62
N ASN A 106 -0.80 13.77 -3.66
CA ASN A 106 -1.13 12.37 -3.82
C ASN A 106 -1.55 11.80 -2.46
N GLY A 107 -1.91 10.54 -2.43
CA GLY A 107 -2.35 9.90 -1.21
C GLY A 107 -2.22 8.40 -1.29
N ILE A 108 -2.29 7.76 -0.12
CA ILE A 108 -2.17 6.31 0.02
C ILE A 108 -3.34 5.84 0.87
N LYS A 109 -4.18 4.98 0.30
CA LYS A 109 -5.34 4.39 0.98
C LYS A 109 -5.08 2.90 1.18
N PHE A 110 -5.39 2.42 2.38
CA PHE A 110 -5.21 1.01 2.73
C PHE A 110 -6.55 0.31 2.86
N PHE A 111 -6.61 -0.92 2.37
CA PHE A 111 -7.77 -1.79 2.48
C PHE A 111 -7.35 -3.10 3.12
N ASP A 112 -8.25 -3.68 3.92
CA ASP A 112 -8.00 -4.99 4.52
C ASP A 112 -8.20 -6.12 3.50
N ASN A 113 -8.09 -7.36 3.94
CA ASN A 113 -8.22 -8.53 3.08
C ASN A 113 -9.64 -8.72 2.48
N HIS A 114 -10.63 -8.04 3.02
CA HIS A 114 -11.99 -8.04 2.48
C HIS A 114 -12.28 -6.84 1.58
N GLY A 115 -11.28 -6.00 1.33
CA GLY A 115 -11.46 -4.80 0.51
C GLY A 115 -12.11 -3.64 1.25
N ASN A 116 -12.19 -3.71 2.56
CA ASN A 116 -12.74 -2.63 3.39
C ASN A 116 -11.63 -1.66 3.81
N LYS A 117 -11.98 -0.38 3.88
CA LYS A 117 -11.06 0.63 4.42
C LYS A 117 -10.65 0.25 5.84
N LEU A 118 -9.37 0.43 6.20
CA LEU A 118 -8.91 0.18 7.55
C LEU A 118 -9.64 1.05 8.56
N ASN A 119 -9.95 0.48 9.72
CA ASN A 119 -10.53 1.25 10.81
C ASN A 119 -9.46 2.08 11.54
N VAL A 120 -9.90 3.00 12.40
CA VAL A 120 -9.00 3.91 13.11
C VAL A 120 -8.01 3.16 14.02
N ALA A 121 -8.44 2.07 14.63
CA ALA A 121 -7.57 1.28 15.50
C ALA A 121 -6.39 0.69 14.71
N CYS A 122 -6.65 0.17 13.51
CA CYS A 122 -5.61 -0.36 12.63
C CYS A 122 -4.65 0.74 12.16
N GLU A 123 -5.19 1.90 11.81
CA GLU A 123 -4.38 3.04 11.40
C GLU A 123 -3.45 3.51 12.51
N LYS A 124 -3.93 3.54 13.76
CA LYS A 124 -3.12 3.90 14.92
C LYS A 124 -2.00 2.90 15.18
N GLU A 125 -2.26 1.62 14.97
CA GLU A 125 -1.23 0.59 15.07
C GLU A 125 -0.12 0.81 14.04
N ILE A 126 -0.46 1.11 12.80
CA ILE A 126 0.52 1.41 11.75
C ILE A 126 1.33 2.65 12.11
N GLU A 127 0.68 3.71 12.62
CA GLU A 127 1.37 4.92 13.06
C GLU A 127 2.36 4.64 14.19
N LYS A 128 1.98 3.79 15.13
CA LYS A 128 2.85 3.40 16.23
C LYS A 128 4.11 2.68 15.72
N ILE A 129 3.94 1.75 14.78
CA ILE A 129 5.06 1.04 14.17
C ILE A 129 5.94 2.03 13.38
N PHE A 130 5.33 2.94 12.62
CA PHE A 130 6.05 3.96 11.86
C PHE A 130 6.97 4.80 12.74
N ASN A 131 6.56 5.07 13.98
CA ASN A 131 7.34 5.89 14.92
C ASN A 131 8.32 5.08 15.75
N ASP A 132 8.44 3.77 15.51
CA ASP A 132 9.36 2.87 16.22
C ASP A 132 10.52 2.48 15.29
N ASN A 133 11.58 3.27 15.28
CA ASN A 133 12.71 3.05 14.37
C ASN A 133 13.43 1.72 14.63
N ASP A 134 13.54 1.31 15.89
CA ASP A 134 14.22 0.05 16.22
C ASP A 134 13.45 -1.14 15.69
N LEU A 135 12.13 -1.14 15.83
CA LEU A 135 11.30 -2.18 15.29
C LEU A 135 11.44 -2.25 13.76
N MET A 136 11.45 -1.09 13.10
CA MET A 136 11.58 -1.00 11.65
C MET A 136 12.88 -1.60 11.15
N ILE A 137 13.97 -1.40 11.89
CA ILE A 137 15.28 -1.97 11.56
C ILE A 137 15.28 -3.47 11.83
N ASN A 138 14.77 -3.89 12.99
CA ASN A 138 14.80 -5.30 13.41
C ASN A 138 13.91 -6.20 12.54
N GLU A 139 12.89 -5.65 11.92
CA GLU A 139 11.95 -6.43 11.10
C GLU A 139 12.33 -6.52 9.62
N GLN A 140 13.47 -5.95 9.24
CA GLN A 140 14.03 -6.15 7.91
C GLN A 140 14.35 -7.63 7.72
N VAL A 141 13.82 -8.24 6.65
CA VAL A 141 14.10 -9.64 6.34
C VAL A 141 15.29 -9.75 5.39
N THR A 142 15.84 -10.96 5.26
CA THR A 142 17.03 -11.20 4.45
C THR A 142 16.86 -12.42 3.57
N GLY A 143 17.69 -12.51 2.54
CA GLY A 143 17.77 -13.68 1.67
C GLY A 143 16.43 -14.00 1.02
N ARG A 144 16.06 -15.28 1.07
CA ARG A 144 14.83 -15.78 0.45
C ARG A 144 13.54 -15.24 1.08
N ASN A 145 13.63 -14.59 2.24
CA ASN A 145 12.48 -14.00 2.90
C ASN A 145 12.10 -12.63 2.35
N ILE A 146 12.99 -12.01 1.57
CA ILE A 146 12.67 -10.76 0.89
C ILE A 146 11.61 -11.05 -0.16
N GLY A 147 10.57 -10.21 -0.20
CA GLY A 147 9.48 -10.37 -1.13
C GLY A 147 9.85 -10.02 -2.56
N ALA A 148 9.00 -10.41 -3.49
CA ALA A 148 9.14 -10.10 -4.91
C ALA A 148 7.95 -9.29 -5.39
N SER A 149 8.15 -8.50 -6.44
CA SER A 149 7.05 -7.77 -7.06
C SER A 149 6.78 -8.32 -8.46
N LYS A 150 5.52 -8.20 -8.87
CA LYS A 150 5.06 -8.70 -10.15
C LYS A 150 3.95 -7.80 -10.68
N ARG A 151 4.03 -7.43 -11.95
CA ARG A 151 2.98 -6.65 -12.60
C ARG A 151 2.03 -7.59 -13.33
N ILE A 152 0.73 -7.35 -13.15
CA ILE A 152 -0.32 -8.11 -13.82
C ILE A 152 -1.13 -7.14 -14.66
N ASP A 153 -1.25 -7.42 -15.97
CA ASP A 153 -1.94 -6.53 -16.91
C ASP A 153 -3.36 -6.96 -17.25
N ASP A 154 -3.73 -8.21 -17.00
CA ASP A 154 -5.03 -8.76 -17.41
C ASP A 154 -6.11 -8.77 -16.33
N VAL A 155 -5.88 -8.07 -15.20
CA VAL A 155 -6.85 -7.99 -14.11
C VAL A 155 -8.11 -7.20 -14.50
N ILE A 156 -8.02 -6.35 -15.54
CA ILE A 156 -9.15 -5.55 -16.03
C ILE A 156 -10.34 -6.42 -16.38
N GLY A 157 -10.11 -7.54 -17.08
CA GLY A 157 -11.18 -8.48 -17.43
C GLY A 157 -11.89 -9.03 -16.20
N ARG A 158 -11.16 -9.37 -15.15
CA ARG A 158 -11.72 -9.87 -13.90
C ARG A 158 -12.62 -8.83 -13.23
N TYR A 159 -12.21 -7.56 -13.22
CA TYR A 159 -13.01 -6.49 -12.64
C TYR A 159 -14.27 -6.23 -13.45
N ILE A 160 -14.16 -6.18 -14.79
CA ILE A 160 -15.30 -5.92 -15.68
C ILE A 160 -16.37 -6.99 -15.51
N VAL A 161 -15.98 -8.27 -15.40
CA VAL A 161 -16.94 -9.37 -15.23
C VAL A 161 -17.72 -9.22 -13.91
N SER A 162 -17.14 -8.56 -12.90
CA SER A 162 -17.77 -8.41 -11.59
C SER A 162 -18.89 -7.35 -11.56
N ILE A 163 -18.90 -6.42 -12.52
CA ILE A 163 -19.94 -5.39 -12.59
C ILE A 163 -21.03 -5.80 -13.54
#